data_6272f29577a558bd758e0e572446ca08
#
_entry.id   6272f29577a558bd758e0e572446ca08
#
_cell.length_a   1.000
_cell.length_b   1.000
_cell.length_c   1.000
_cell.angle_alpha   90.00
_cell.angle_beta   90.00
_cell.angle_gamma   90.00
#
_symmetry.space_group_name_H-M   'P 1'
#
loop_
_entity.id
_entity.type
_entity.pdbx_description
1 polymer ?
#
loop_
_entity_poly.entity_id
_entity_poly.type
_entity_poly.pdbx_seq_one_letter_code
_entity_poly.pdbx_strand_id
1 'polypeptide(L)'
;HSHCDLANFVEIMPFVDALDSGGITIEQSREDGELMRFSRTLKVTESDYMNDIVNHLSQCKTIFQILQLPEVKSRLLVQQEQRLAIEHVVQANTEIINRLAVCHLQDTGHFSNGYLVTAWAGDKADACCIIHGFTDGDINDAKRPPLSASFYANSFIQGGQGKYDLSRLATKFDPSGGGHMNACGCRIQPPGLDDNLAKWLQMWAERDTVLAVNHNTANM
;
A
#
# COMPACT_ATOMS: atom_id res chain seq x y z
N HIS A 1 19.30 16.36 30.81
CA HIS A 1 18.34 16.04 29.72
C HIS A 1 18.60 17.04 28.60
N SER A 2 19.34 16.62 27.59
CA SER A 2 19.40 17.36 26.31
C SER A 2 18.03 17.24 25.65
N HIS A 3 17.31 18.36 25.54
CA HIS A 3 16.12 18.40 24.71
C HIS A 3 16.58 18.18 23.26
N CYS A 4 16.12 17.11 22.65
CA CYS A 4 16.26 16.93 21.21
C CYS A 4 15.49 18.08 20.54
N ASP A 5 16.16 18.86 19.72
CA ASP A 5 15.49 19.91 18.96
C ASP A 5 14.57 19.23 17.92
N LEU A 6 13.26 19.37 18.10
CA LEU A 6 12.26 18.81 17.20
C LEU A 6 12.32 19.42 15.79
N ALA A 7 13.12 20.49 15.60
CA ALA A 7 13.32 21.10 14.28
C ALA A 7 13.76 20.07 13.21
N ASN A 8 14.55 19.05 13.59
CA ASN A 8 14.95 17.98 12.66
C ASN A 8 13.79 17.11 12.19
N PHE A 9 12.64 17.12 12.88
CA PHE A 9 11.47 16.35 12.47
C PHE A 9 10.49 17.15 11.61
N VAL A 10 10.60 18.47 11.60
CA VAL A 10 9.72 19.35 10.79
C VAL A 10 9.84 19.03 9.32
N GLU A 11 11.04 18.67 8.83
CA GLU A 11 11.27 18.29 7.45
C GLU A 11 10.71 16.91 7.09
N ILE A 12 10.54 16.03 8.08
CA ILE A 12 10.02 14.67 7.88
C ILE A 12 8.48 14.66 7.84
N MET A 13 7.83 15.53 8.61
CA MET A 13 6.37 15.53 8.76
C MET A 13 5.61 15.64 7.43
N PRO A 14 5.95 16.56 6.50
CA PRO A 14 5.24 16.64 5.22
C PRO A 14 5.35 15.36 4.39
N PHE A 15 6.47 14.62 4.52
CA PHE A 15 6.65 13.36 3.82
C PHE A 15 5.80 12.24 4.46
N VAL A 16 5.70 12.19 5.79
CA VAL A 16 4.84 11.24 6.51
C VAL A 16 3.38 11.52 6.14
N ASP A 17 2.95 12.77 6.19
CA ASP A 17 1.60 13.17 5.80
C ASP A 17 1.28 12.78 4.34
N ALA A 18 2.25 12.95 3.43
CA ALA A 18 2.09 12.55 2.04
C ALA A 18 2.00 11.02 1.87
N LEU A 19 2.76 10.24 2.64
CA LEU A 19 2.66 8.78 2.65
C LEU A 19 1.29 8.31 3.15
N ASP A 20 0.81 8.88 4.25
CA ASP A 20 -0.45 8.48 4.89
C ASP A 20 -1.68 8.90 4.07
N SER A 21 -1.62 10.08 3.44
CA SER A 21 -2.73 10.61 2.65
C SER A 21 -2.74 10.14 1.18
N GLY A 22 -1.71 9.42 0.73
CA GLY A 22 -1.53 9.06 -0.67
C GLY A 22 -1.08 10.23 -1.55
N GLY A 23 -0.48 11.26 -0.97
CA GLY A 23 0.04 12.45 -1.66
C GLY A 23 1.43 12.27 -2.29
N ILE A 24 2.04 11.08 -2.20
CA ILE A 24 3.32 10.77 -2.84
C ILE A 24 3.15 10.73 -4.36
N THR A 25 4.01 11.45 -5.10
CA THR A 25 4.03 11.41 -6.57
C THR A 25 4.71 10.15 -7.10
N ILE A 26 4.49 9.85 -8.39
CA ILE A 26 5.20 8.72 -9.06
C ILE A 26 6.71 8.94 -9.01
N GLU A 27 7.16 10.17 -9.27
CA GLU A 27 8.58 10.53 -9.22
C GLU A 27 9.13 10.27 -7.82
N GLN A 28 8.51 10.79 -6.78
CA GLN A 28 8.92 10.55 -5.39
C GLN A 28 8.92 9.05 -5.03
N SER A 29 7.94 8.29 -5.50
CA SER A 29 7.87 6.84 -5.28
C SER A 29 8.99 6.08 -6.00
N ARG A 30 9.44 6.57 -7.16
CA ARG A 30 10.52 5.99 -7.96
C ARG A 30 11.89 6.52 -7.57
N GLU A 31 11.95 7.79 -7.16
CA GLU A 31 13.19 8.41 -6.68
C GLU A 31 13.74 7.66 -5.46
N ASP A 32 15.04 7.53 -5.44
CA ASP A 32 15.76 6.91 -4.33
C ASP A 32 16.17 7.97 -3.28
N GLY A 33 15.25 8.90 -3.02
CA GLY A 33 15.43 9.97 -2.04
C GLY A 33 15.60 9.44 -0.61
N GLU A 34 16.30 10.20 0.24
CA GLU A 34 16.68 9.76 1.59
C GLU A 34 15.47 9.32 2.43
N LEU A 35 14.38 10.09 2.43
CA LEU A 35 13.18 9.79 3.21
C LEU A 35 12.48 8.53 2.69
N MET A 36 12.40 8.35 1.37
CA MET A 36 11.81 7.16 0.76
C MET A 36 12.65 5.92 1.04
N ARG A 37 13.97 6.01 0.94
CA ARG A 37 14.89 4.92 1.31
C ARG A 37 14.75 4.57 2.78
N PHE A 38 14.71 5.57 3.65
CA PHE A 38 14.54 5.37 5.08
C PHE A 38 13.21 4.67 5.39
N SER A 39 12.09 5.16 4.86
CA SER A 39 10.76 4.58 5.11
C SER A 39 10.68 3.10 4.71
N ARG A 40 11.37 2.70 3.64
CA ARG A 40 11.41 1.30 3.18
C ARG A 40 12.13 0.36 4.14
N THR A 41 13.01 0.86 5.01
CA THR A 41 13.69 0.03 6.01
C THR A 41 12.82 -0.28 7.22
N LEU A 42 11.76 0.49 7.44
CA LEU A 42 10.92 0.38 8.63
C LEU A 42 9.94 -0.79 8.50
N LYS A 43 9.92 -1.65 9.51
CA LYS A 43 8.97 -2.76 9.63
C LYS A 43 8.40 -2.80 11.03
N VAL A 44 7.12 -2.49 11.17
CA VAL A 44 6.42 -2.42 12.46
C VAL A 44 6.53 -3.73 13.26
N THR A 45 6.67 -4.86 12.58
CA THR A 45 6.81 -6.18 13.21
C THR A 45 8.21 -6.44 13.82
N GLU A 46 9.19 -5.58 13.53
CA GLU A 46 10.58 -5.71 14.01
C GLU A 46 10.83 -4.69 15.13
N SER A 47 10.26 -4.94 16.32
CA SER A 47 10.26 -4.00 17.44
C SER A 47 11.65 -3.56 17.90
N ASP A 48 12.63 -4.46 17.90
CA ASP A 48 14.00 -4.13 18.32
C ASP A 48 14.65 -3.13 17.36
N TYR A 49 14.56 -3.39 16.06
CA TYR A 49 15.04 -2.46 15.04
C TYR A 49 14.32 -1.10 15.10
N MET A 50 13.00 -1.10 15.28
CA MET A 50 12.24 0.14 15.41
C MET A 50 12.67 0.94 16.63
N ASN A 51 12.94 0.27 17.77
CA ASN A 51 13.45 0.93 18.98
C ASN A 51 14.85 1.53 18.74
N ASP A 52 15.74 0.84 18.04
CA ASP A 52 17.06 1.35 17.68
C ASP A 52 16.97 2.59 16.79
N ILE A 53 16.08 2.58 15.79
CA ILE A 53 15.81 3.76 14.96
C ILE A 53 15.30 4.93 15.79
N VAL A 54 14.33 4.70 16.70
CA VAL A 54 13.82 5.73 17.61
C VAL A 54 14.94 6.28 18.49
N ASN A 55 15.83 5.41 19.02
CA ASN A 55 16.99 5.83 19.80
C ASN A 55 17.95 6.71 18.98
N HIS A 56 18.22 6.37 17.73
CA HIS A 56 19.04 7.20 16.84
C HIS A 56 18.41 8.56 16.57
N LEU A 57 17.11 8.61 16.32
CA LEU A 57 16.38 9.86 16.15
C LEU A 57 16.39 10.69 17.42
N SER A 58 16.20 10.07 18.60
CA SER A 58 16.26 10.76 19.90
C SER A 58 17.64 11.35 20.25
N GLN A 59 18.69 10.81 19.63
CA GLN A 59 20.05 11.36 19.70
C GLN A 59 20.30 12.46 18.66
N CYS A 60 19.26 12.97 18.00
CA CYS A 60 19.29 14.02 16.99
C CYS A 60 20.13 13.64 15.74
N LYS A 61 20.24 12.34 15.39
CA LYS A 61 20.82 11.93 14.13
C LYS A 61 19.87 12.30 12.98
N THR A 62 20.43 12.82 11.90
CA THR A 62 19.68 13.07 10.66
C THR A 62 19.36 11.77 9.94
N ILE A 63 18.36 11.78 9.07
CA ILE A 63 18.02 10.62 8.21
C ILE A 63 19.26 10.19 7.41
N PHE A 64 20.02 11.14 6.85
CA PHE A 64 21.27 10.84 6.15
C PHE A 64 22.24 10.02 7.02
N GLN A 65 22.45 10.44 8.27
CA GLN A 65 23.35 9.72 9.20
C GLN A 65 22.83 8.32 9.53
N ILE A 66 21.52 8.17 9.72
CA ILE A 66 20.88 6.87 9.97
C ILE A 66 21.06 5.94 8.75
N LEU A 67 20.88 6.46 7.54
CA LEU A 67 21.10 5.69 6.30
C LEU A 67 22.55 5.22 6.12
N GLN A 68 23.53 5.84 6.81
CA GLN A 68 24.93 5.40 6.77
C GLN A 68 25.23 4.24 7.74
N LEU A 69 24.33 3.92 8.66
CA LEU A 69 24.53 2.81 9.60
C LEU A 69 24.65 1.48 8.86
N PRO A 70 25.59 0.60 9.24
CA PRO A 70 25.81 -0.68 8.54
C PRO A 70 24.56 -1.54 8.43
N GLU A 71 23.78 -1.62 9.51
CA GLU A 71 22.53 -2.38 9.53
C GLU A 71 21.49 -1.81 8.56
N VAL A 72 21.31 -0.48 8.53
CA VAL A 72 20.37 0.19 7.64
C VAL A 72 20.80 0.00 6.17
N LYS A 73 22.10 0.10 5.87
CA LYS A 73 22.63 -0.18 4.53
C LYS A 73 22.36 -1.62 4.08
N SER A 74 22.58 -2.59 4.98
CA SER A 74 22.29 -4.00 4.69
C SER A 74 20.81 -4.20 4.36
N ARG A 75 19.91 -3.58 5.15
CA ARG A 75 18.45 -3.62 4.91
C ARG A 75 18.07 -3.00 3.57
N LEU A 76 18.68 -1.88 3.20
CA LEU A 76 18.41 -1.22 1.91
C LEU A 76 18.76 -2.11 0.72
N LEU A 77 19.90 -2.82 0.77
CA LEU A 77 20.28 -3.76 -0.29
C LEU A 77 19.25 -4.88 -0.44
N VAL A 78 18.87 -5.50 0.67
CA VAL A 78 17.81 -6.55 0.66
C VAL A 78 16.48 -6.01 0.13
N GLN A 79 16.09 -4.81 0.54
CA GLN A 79 14.85 -4.17 0.06
C GLN A 79 14.91 -3.86 -1.44
N GLN A 80 16.04 -3.44 -1.96
CA GLN A 80 16.22 -3.19 -3.39
C GLN A 80 16.07 -4.47 -4.21
N GLU A 81 16.70 -5.55 -3.79
CA GLU A 81 16.57 -6.86 -4.45
C GLU A 81 15.14 -7.37 -4.42
N GLN A 82 14.48 -7.30 -3.25
CA GLN A 82 13.09 -7.70 -3.08
C GLN A 82 12.14 -6.85 -3.94
N ARG A 83 12.41 -5.54 -4.04
CA ARG A 83 11.61 -4.65 -4.88
C ARG A 83 11.69 -5.01 -6.35
N LEU A 84 12.89 -5.23 -6.89
CA LEU A 84 13.05 -5.64 -8.28
C LEU A 84 12.33 -6.97 -8.56
N ALA A 85 12.44 -7.93 -7.64
CA ALA A 85 11.75 -9.20 -7.77
C ALA A 85 10.21 -9.02 -7.79
N ILE A 86 9.67 -8.24 -6.84
CA ILE A 86 8.21 -8.03 -6.78
C ILE A 86 7.69 -7.18 -7.96
N GLU A 87 8.45 -6.23 -8.49
CA GLU A 87 8.07 -5.47 -9.68
C GLU A 87 7.86 -6.38 -10.89
N HIS A 88 8.74 -7.36 -11.11
CA HIS A 88 8.56 -8.37 -12.16
C HIS A 88 7.32 -9.24 -11.93
N VAL A 89 7.08 -9.65 -10.69
CA VAL A 89 5.90 -10.46 -10.35
C VAL A 89 4.61 -9.65 -10.56
N VAL A 90 4.57 -8.41 -10.13
CA VAL A 90 3.43 -7.50 -10.35
C VAL A 90 3.17 -7.33 -11.85
N GLN A 91 4.20 -7.06 -12.64
CA GLN A 91 4.07 -6.89 -14.09
C GLN A 91 3.52 -8.16 -14.77
N ALA A 92 3.99 -9.33 -14.36
CA ALA A 92 3.58 -10.61 -14.97
C ALA A 92 2.15 -11.04 -14.57
N ASN A 93 1.66 -10.58 -13.40
CA ASN A 93 0.40 -11.04 -12.80
C ASN A 93 -0.66 -9.94 -12.71
N THR A 94 -0.50 -8.82 -13.42
CA THR A 94 -1.48 -7.74 -13.41
C THR A 94 -2.09 -7.54 -14.78
N GLU A 95 -3.42 -7.52 -14.81
CA GLU A 95 -4.20 -7.10 -15.97
C GLU A 95 -5.00 -5.83 -15.66
N ILE A 96 -5.38 -5.09 -16.71
CA ILE A 96 -6.19 -3.88 -16.56
C ILE A 96 -7.56 -4.11 -17.16
N ILE A 97 -8.60 -4.11 -16.33
CA ILE A 97 -9.99 -4.33 -16.72
C ILE A 97 -10.77 -3.06 -16.43
N ASN A 98 -11.24 -2.39 -17.47
CA ASN A 98 -12.05 -1.18 -17.36
C ASN A 98 -11.47 -0.13 -16.38
N ARG A 99 -10.14 0.12 -16.47
CA ARG A 99 -9.37 1.02 -15.60
C ARG A 99 -9.21 0.55 -14.14
N LEU A 100 -9.44 -0.73 -13.83
CA LEU A 100 -9.02 -1.38 -12.61
C LEU A 100 -7.80 -2.28 -12.90
N ALA A 101 -6.69 -2.07 -12.22
CA ALA A 101 -5.55 -2.99 -12.28
C ALA A 101 -5.81 -4.15 -11.30
N VAL A 102 -6.03 -5.34 -11.83
CA VAL A 102 -6.23 -6.56 -11.03
C VAL A 102 -4.92 -7.33 -10.99
N CYS A 103 -4.32 -7.43 -9.81
CA CYS A 103 -3.04 -8.10 -9.58
C CYS A 103 -3.24 -9.42 -8.85
N HIS A 104 -2.93 -10.53 -9.52
CA HIS A 104 -3.12 -11.89 -9.04
C HIS A 104 -1.85 -12.41 -8.38
N LEU A 105 -1.72 -12.25 -7.06
CA LEU A 105 -0.60 -12.75 -6.26
C LEU A 105 -0.96 -13.99 -5.40
N GLN A 106 -2.19 -14.53 -5.57
CA GLN A 106 -2.59 -15.74 -4.87
C GLN A 106 -1.64 -16.90 -5.22
N ASP A 107 -1.35 -17.72 -4.24
CA ASP A 107 -0.49 -18.92 -4.34
C ASP A 107 0.97 -18.66 -4.77
N THR A 108 1.37 -17.39 -4.94
CA THR A 108 2.74 -17.02 -5.31
C THR A 108 3.68 -16.87 -4.12
N GLY A 109 3.12 -16.69 -2.91
CA GLY A 109 3.89 -16.32 -1.72
C GLY A 109 4.38 -14.87 -1.69
N HIS A 110 4.03 -14.08 -2.71
CA HIS A 110 4.37 -12.67 -2.79
C HIS A 110 3.26 -11.77 -2.26
N PHE A 111 3.67 -10.62 -1.73
CA PHE A 111 2.79 -9.55 -1.30
C PHE A 111 3.21 -8.24 -1.96
N SER A 112 2.25 -7.42 -2.32
CA SER A 112 2.48 -6.09 -2.87
C SER A 112 1.57 -5.08 -2.18
N ASN A 113 1.89 -3.80 -2.36
CA ASN A 113 1.05 -2.69 -1.94
C ASN A 113 0.48 -1.95 -3.16
N GLY A 114 -0.48 -1.07 -2.88
CA GLY A 114 -1.15 -0.30 -3.93
C GLY A 114 -0.20 0.57 -4.77
N TYR A 115 0.85 1.13 -4.15
CA TYR A 115 1.79 1.99 -4.85
C TYR A 115 2.56 1.28 -5.98
N LEU A 116 2.98 0.03 -5.77
CA LEU A 116 3.69 -0.72 -6.81
C LEU A 116 2.77 -1.04 -7.99
N VAL A 117 1.56 -1.51 -7.71
CA VAL A 117 0.60 -1.88 -8.76
C VAL A 117 0.09 -0.65 -9.51
N THR A 118 -0.25 0.43 -8.81
CA THR A 118 -0.74 1.66 -9.45
C THR A 118 0.37 2.42 -10.19
N ALA A 119 1.64 2.38 -9.70
CA ALA A 119 2.78 2.93 -10.41
C ALA A 119 3.08 2.18 -11.72
N TRP A 120 2.89 0.84 -11.72
CA TRP A 120 2.99 0.03 -12.93
C TRP A 120 1.84 0.35 -13.91
N ALA A 121 0.61 0.43 -13.41
CA ALA A 121 -0.56 0.71 -14.24
C ALA A 121 -0.55 2.14 -14.82
N GLY A 122 0.09 3.11 -14.12
CA GLY A 122 0.15 4.50 -14.55
C GLY A 122 -1.24 5.11 -14.70
N ASP A 123 -1.45 5.85 -15.78
CA ASP A 123 -2.71 6.51 -16.13
C ASP A 123 -3.79 5.57 -16.70
N LYS A 124 -3.45 4.29 -16.91
CA LYS A 124 -4.36 3.28 -17.45
C LYS A 124 -5.37 2.77 -16.41
N ALA A 125 -5.11 2.94 -15.11
CA ALA A 125 -5.99 2.48 -14.06
C ALA A 125 -6.29 3.58 -13.02
N ASP A 126 -7.55 3.68 -12.60
CA ASP A 126 -8.00 4.61 -11.55
C ASP A 126 -7.79 4.01 -10.14
N ALA A 127 -7.72 2.68 -10.06
CA ALA A 127 -7.53 1.94 -8.82
C ALA A 127 -6.90 0.57 -9.11
N CYS A 128 -6.49 -0.14 -8.06
CA CYS A 128 -6.11 -1.55 -8.16
C CYS A 128 -6.84 -2.42 -7.15
N CYS A 129 -6.99 -3.70 -7.52
CA CYS A 129 -7.38 -4.82 -6.68
C CYS A 129 -6.21 -5.79 -6.65
N ILE A 130 -5.68 -6.10 -5.47
CA ILE A 130 -4.56 -7.03 -5.30
C ILE A 130 -5.06 -8.23 -4.51
N ILE A 131 -4.94 -9.42 -5.10
CA ILE A 131 -5.36 -10.67 -4.49
C ILE A 131 -4.13 -11.35 -3.89
N HIS A 132 -4.16 -11.63 -2.59
CA HIS A 132 -3.07 -12.22 -1.83
C HIS A 132 -3.48 -13.53 -1.18
N GLY A 133 -2.49 -14.21 -0.58
CA GLY A 133 -2.68 -15.39 0.24
C GLY A 133 -2.68 -16.68 -0.57
N PHE A 134 -3.21 -17.72 0.03
CA PHE A 134 -3.18 -19.07 -0.53
C PHE A 134 -4.58 -19.66 -0.58
N THR A 135 -4.88 -20.38 -1.66
CA THR A 135 -6.18 -21.05 -1.86
C THR A 135 -6.45 -22.09 -0.75
N ASP A 136 -5.40 -22.76 -0.27
CA ASP A 136 -5.42 -23.70 0.84
C ASP A 136 -4.93 -23.09 2.17
N GLY A 137 -4.94 -21.75 2.27
CA GLY A 137 -4.39 -21.02 3.42
C GLY A 137 -5.23 -21.16 4.68
N ASP A 138 -4.58 -21.05 5.85
CA ASP A 138 -5.20 -21.11 7.17
C ASP A 138 -4.98 -19.77 7.91
N ILE A 139 -6.01 -19.30 8.60
CA ILE A 139 -5.96 -18.05 9.38
C ILE A 139 -4.93 -18.11 10.53
N ASN A 140 -4.60 -19.29 11.00
CA ASN A 140 -3.64 -19.50 12.07
C ASN A 140 -2.21 -19.74 11.55
N ASP A 141 -2.03 -19.86 10.24
CA ASP A 141 -0.72 -20.01 9.62
C ASP A 141 -0.26 -18.69 8.99
N ALA A 142 0.59 -17.95 9.71
CA ALA A 142 1.13 -16.68 9.22
C ALA A 142 1.98 -16.82 7.94
N LYS A 143 2.46 -18.02 7.59
CA LYS A 143 3.23 -18.28 6.37
C LYS A 143 2.34 -18.62 5.18
N ARG A 144 1.14 -19.13 5.47
CA ARG A 144 0.15 -19.50 4.46
C ARG A 144 -1.24 -18.92 4.81
N PRO A 145 -1.36 -17.57 4.87
CA PRO A 145 -2.65 -16.95 5.19
C PRO A 145 -3.69 -17.24 4.10
N PRO A 146 -4.98 -17.26 4.45
CA PRO A 146 -6.05 -17.47 3.49
C PRO A 146 -6.14 -16.32 2.49
N LEU A 147 -6.84 -16.56 1.39
CA LEU A 147 -7.06 -15.56 0.35
C LEU A 147 -7.70 -14.29 0.89
N SER A 148 -7.15 -13.16 0.45
CA SER A 148 -7.66 -11.83 0.75
C SER A 148 -7.50 -10.91 -0.46
N ALA A 149 -8.29 -9.84 -0.50
CA ALA A 149 -8.17 -8.79 -1.49
C ALA A 149 -7.90 -7.44 -0.81
N SER A 150 -7.05 -6.64 -1.43
CA SER A 150 -6.78 -5.25 -1.04
C SER A 150 -7.09 -4.33 -2.21
N PHE A 151 -7.75 -3.23 -1.94
CA PHE A 151 -8.13 -2.23 -2.93
C PHE A 151 -7.44 -0.91 -2.61
N TYR A 152 -6.87 -0.27 -3.63
CA TYR A 152 -6.21 1.03 -3.48
C TYR A 152 -6.58 1.94 -4.65
N ALA A 153 -6.91 3.19 -4.33
CA ALA A 153 -7.04 4.23 -5.34
C ALA A 153 -5.67 4.53 -5.96
N ASN A 154 -5.65 4.89 -7.23
CA ASN A 154 -4.44 5.38 -7.86
C ASN A 154 -4.17 6.83 -7.42
N SER A 155 -3.51 6.99 -6.28
CA SER A 155 -3.19 8.28 -5.69
C SER A 155 -2.31 9.14 -6.58
N PHE A 156 -1.52 8.53 -7.46
CA PHE A 156 -0.65 9.27 -8.39
C PHE A 156 -1.43 10.13 -9.40
N ILE A 157 -2.66 9.72 -9.75
CA ILE A 157 -3.51 10.50 -10.68
C ILE A 157 -4.67 11.20 -9.98
N GLN A 158 -4.96 10.85 -8.72
CA GLN A 158 -6.08 11.40 -7.96
C GLN A 158 -5.65 12.34 -6.83
N GLY A 159 -4.34 12.50 -6.59
CA GLY A 159 -3.79 13.42 -5.59
C GLY A 159 -4.27 13.14 -4.17
N GLY A 160 -4.52 11.87 -3.82
CA GLY A 160 -4.98 11.47 -2.49
C GLY A 160 -6.48 11.72 -2.20
N GLN A 161 -7.20 12.42 -3.06
CA GLN A 161 -8.62 12.76 -2.79
C GLN A 161 -9.64 11.67 -3.12
N GLY A 162 -9.23 10.59 -3.76
CA GLY A 162 -10.08 9.46 -4.11
C GLY A 162 -11.40 9.82 -4.81
N LYS A 163 -11.62 9.27 -5.99
CA LYS A 163 -12.86 9.49 -6.75
C LYS A 163 -13.96 8.52 -6.33
N TYR A 164 -13.58 7.36 -5.83
CA TYR A 164 -14.47 6.24 -5.54
C TYR A 164 -14.28 5.75 -4.11
N ASP A 165 -15.36 5.36 -3.46
CA ASP A 165 -15.34 4.69 -2.15
C ASP A 165 -15.10 3.18 -2.34
N LEU A 166 -13.81 2.79 -2.32
CA LEU A 166 -13.41 1.39 -2.49
C LEU A 166 -13.80 0.51 -1.31
N SER A 167 -14.08 1.09 -0.12
CA SER A 167 -14.50 0.32 1.04
C SER A 167 -15.80 -0.47 0.78
N ARG A 168 -16.63 0.01 -0.15
CA ARG A 168 -17.85 -0.68 -0.61
C ARG A 168 -17.57 -1.96 -1.38
N LEU A 169 -16.39 -2.07 -2.04
CA LEU A 169 -15.93 -3.33 -2.63
C LEU A 169 -15.52 -4.30 -1.53
N ALA A 170 -14.70 -3.84 -0.57
CA ALA A 170 -14.21 -4.67 0.52
C ALA A 170 -15.36 -5.25 1.37
N THR A 171 -16.37 -4.44 1.69
CA THR A 171 -17.50 -4.85 2.54
C THR A 171 -18.60 -5.64 1.80
N LYS A 172 -18.47 -5.81 0.49
CA LYS A 172 -19.53 -6.47 -0.31
C LYS A 172 -19.78 -7.92 0.10
N PHE A 173 -18.73 -8.68 0.36
CA PHE A 173 -18.83 -10.09 0.76
C PHE A 173 -18.35 -10.34 2.19
N ASP A 174 -17.44 -9.51 2.69
CA ASP A 174 -16.90 -9.60 4.03
C ASP A 174 -17.37 -8.42 4.88
N PRO A 175 -18.39 -8.62 5.76
CA PRO A 175 -18.86 -7.55 6.67
C PRO A 175 -17.76 -7.08 7.63
N SER A 176 -16.72 -7.87 7.87
CA SER A 176 -15.54 -7.49 8.65
C SER A 176 -14.44 -6.83 7.82
N GLY A 177 -14.59 -6.81 6.51
CA GLY A 177 -13.75 -6.04 5.60
C GLY A 177 -13.94 -4.54 5.81
N GLY A 178 -13.02 -3.75 5.30
CA GLY A 178 -13.12 -2.29 5.42
C GLY A 178 -11.77 -1.61 5.29
N GLY A 179 -11.71 -0.40 5.82
CA GLY A 179 -10.57 0.50 5.72
C GLY A 179 -11.03 1.89 5.29
N HIS A 180 -10.10 2.67 4.76
CA HIS A 180 -10.40 3.97 4.19
C HIS A 180 -10.97 3.83 2.77
N MET A 181 -11.70 4.85 2.31
CA MET A 181 -12.24 4.87 0.96
C MET A 181 -11.17 4.68 -0.14
N ASN A 182 -9.93 5.08 0.12
CA ASN A 182 -8.81 4.99 -0.82
C ASN A 182 -7.90 3.78 -0.61
N ALA A 183 -8.01 3.09 0.54
CA ALA A 183 -7.20 1.94 0.91
C ALA A 183 -7.98 1.03 1.85
N CYS A 184 -8.40 -0.12 1.39
CA CYS A 184 -9.23 -1.05 2.15
C CYS A 184 -8.92 -2.50 1.75
N GLY A 185 -9.47 -3.45 2.50
CA GLY A 185 -9.28 -4.87 2.23
C GLY A 185 -10.34 -5.75 2.86
N CYS A 186 -10.38 -6.99 2.41
CA CYS A 186 -11.30 -8.01 2.90
C CYS A 186 -10.70 -9.41 2.70
N ARG A 187 -11.26 -10.39 3.38
CA ARG A 187 -11.03 -11.81 3.09
C ARG A 187 -11.90 -12.25 1.93
N ILE A 188 -11.41 -13.22 1.17
CA ILE A 188 -12.25 -13.87 0.17
C ILE A 188 -13.29 -14.74 0.90
N GLN A 189 -14.55 -14.50 0.61
CA GLN A 189 -15.66 -15.20 1.23
C GLN A 189 -16.29 -16.20 0.24
N PRO A 190 -17.01 -17.22 0.73
CA PRO A 190 -17.81 -18.06 -0.14
C PRO A 190 -18.72 -17.22 -1.07
N PRO A 191 -18.93 -17.61 -2.33
CA PRO A 191 -18.58 -18.93 -2.90
C PRO A 191 -17.14 -19.07 -3.39
N GLY A 192 -16.28 -18.04 -3.33
CA GLY A 192 -14.86 -18.12 -3.64
C GLY A 192 -14.34 -16.94 -4.45
N LEU A 193 -13.08 -17.03 -4.88
CA LEU A 193 -12.38 -15.93 -5.54
C LEU A 193 -13.06 -15.49 -6.84
N ASP A 194 -13.40 -16.44 -7.72
CA ASP A 194 -13.94 -16.12 -9.04
C ASP A 194 -15.27 -15.36 -8.94
N ASP A 195 -16.16 -15.79 -8.05
CA ASP A 195 -17.45 -15.14 -7.83
C ASP A 195 -17.28 -13.76 -7.15
N ASN A 196 -16.37 -13.64 -6.18
CA ASN A 196 -16.06 -12.36 -5.54
C ASN A 196 -15.48 -11.37 -6.57
N LEU A 197 -14.51 -11.82 -7.38
CA LEU A 197 -13.89 -11.00 -8.42
C LEU A 197 -14.90 -10.57 -9.49
N ALA A 198 -15.72 -11.48 -10.01
CA ALA A 198 -16.76 -11.16 -10.98
C ALA A 198 -17.71 -10.07 -10.46
N LYS A 199 -18.08 -10.14 -9.18
CA LYS A 199 -18.96 -9.14 -8.56
C LYS A 199 -18.27 -7.80 -8.34
N TRP A 200 -17.00 -7.79 -7.91
CA TRP A 200 -16.22 -6.56 -7.81
C TRP A 200 -16.04 -5.88 -9.17
N LEU A 201 -15.77 -6.66 -10.23
CA LEU A 201 -15.65 -6.13 -11.59
C LEU A 201 -17.00 -5.55 -12.09
N GLN A 202 -18.13 -6.18 -11.75
CA GLN A 202 -19.46 -5.63 -12.05
C GLN A 202 -19.67 -4.30 -11.33
N MET A 203 -19.41 -4.23 -10.00
CA MET A 203 -19.54 -2.99 -9.24
C MET A 203 -18.60 -1.91 -9.77
N TRP A 204 -17.39 -2.31 -10.19
CA TRP A 204 -16.41 -1.40 -10.79
C TRP A 204 -16.87 -0.89 -12.17
N ALA A 205 -17.54 -1.69 -12.97
CA ALA A 205 -18.12 -1.24 -14.22
C ALA A 205 -19.19 -0.14 -14.00
N GLU A 206 -19.90 -0.24 -12.89
CA GLU A 206 -20.95 0.71 -12.46
C GLU A 206 -20.42 1.79 -11.49
N ARG A 207 -19.10 1.96 -11.36
CA ARG A 207 -18.43 2.75 -10.30
C ARG A 207 -18.88 4.19 -10.19
N ASP A 208 -19.20 4.84 -11.32
CA ASP A 208 -19.66 6.23 -11.34
C ASP A 208 -21.03 6.41 -10.69
N THR A 209 -21.78 5.31 -10.52
CA THR A 209 -23.07 5.29 -9.82
C THR A 209 -22.98 4.64 -8.44
N VAL A 210 -22.26 3.51 -8.37
CA VAL A 210 -22.24 2.66 -7.16
C VAL A 210 -21.16 3.08 -6.16
N LEU A 211 -20.01 3.58 -6.63
CA LEU A 211 -18.84 3.88 -5.80
C LEU A 211 -18.51 5.38 -5.75
N ALA A 212 -19.17 6.23 -6.53
CA ALA A 212 -18.88 7.66 -6.56
C ALA A 212 -19.02 8.31 -5.18
N VAL A 213 -18.04 9.15 -4.82
CA VAL A 213 -18.09 9.95 -3.61
C VAL A 213 -18.75 11.30 -3.92
N ASN A 214 -19.85 11.59 -3.22
CA ASN A 214 -20.49 12.90 -3.33
C ASN A 214 -19.70 13.92 -2.49
N HIS A 215 -18.81 14.68 -3.11
CA HIS A 215 -18.06 15.75 -2.44
C HIS A 215 -18.93 16.97 -2.05
N ASN A 216 -20.25 16.94 -2.27
CA ASN A 216 -21.12 18.09 -2.04
C ASN A 216 -21.60 18.30 -0.60
N THR A 217 -21.12 17.55 0.40
CA THR A 217 -21.62 17.68 1.80
C THR A 217 -20.60 18.30 2.77
N ALA A 218 -19.49 18.86 2.30
CA ALA A 218 -18.46 19.43 3.19
C ALA A 218 -18.53 20.96 3.36
N ASN A 219 -19.64 21.62 2.94
CA ASN A 219 -19.86 23.07 3.14
C ASN A 219 -21.27 23.33 3.70
N MET A 220 -21.54 22.82 4.91
CA MET A 220 -22.60 23.34 5.78
C MET A 220 -22.08 23.40 7.24
#